data_c4efbb4d375cfba6af703e5c75ed4f58
#
_entry.id   c4efbb4d375cfba6af703e5c75ed4f58
#
_cell.length_a   1.000
_cell.length_b   1.000
_cell.length_c   1.000
_cell.angle_alpha   90.00
_cell.angle_beta   90.00
_cell.angle_gamma   90.00
#
_symmetry.space_group_name_H-M   'P 1'
#
loop_
_entity.id
_entity.type
_entity.pdbx_description
1 polymer ?
#
loop_
_entity_poly.entity_id
_entity_poly.type
_entity_poly.pdbx_seq_one_letter_code
_entity_poly.pdbx_strand_id
1 'polypeptide(L)'
;MKKISVILTTYNSENQLEEVIDSINNQEGKGELFELELLVVDDCSTDNTKSILLNKRVDFQFTRENTGGPNHGRNLALKLCTGEYICIADHDDIWFPNKIKKLLAVSHLAQIVTSGYVLSDISSLNEVVRVSKSADKKGYLEYESNETFLSKLTKSKVGQQTYLGSILFHSSLKHILFEEKYGMIDFDWVLKLFYNQKSVEVCSALYLRKVDGSNLSLDENYRINDYYYSLKAISVYENEYSSQVKCAENRINGSMGRYYYLIGNMKLARKYLLKSTIEIKTILYLITTFVGSKFVKKYFKIFG
;
A
#
# COMPACT_ATOMS: atom_id res chain seq x y z
N MET A 1 21.54 -12.27 -16.30
CA MET A 1 20.35 -12.57 -15.49
C MET A 1 20.00 -11.32 -14.71
N LYS A 2 18.72 -10.94 -14.63
CA LYS A 2 18.30 -9.74 -13.89
C LYS A 2 18.42 -9.98 -12.39
N LYS A 3 18.89 -8.99 -11.63
CA LYS A 3 18.91 -9.04 -10.16
C LYS A 3 17.72 -8.24 -9.61
N ILE A 4 16.98 -8.83 -8.67
CA ILE A 4 15.83 -8.23 -8.03
C ILE A 4 16.13 -8.03 -6.55
N SER A 5 16.07 -6.79 -6.07
CA SER A 5 16.12 -6.51 -4.64
C SER A 5 14.70 -6.49 -4.07
N VAL A 6 14.48 -7.24 -3.01
CA VAL A 6 13.27 -7.20 -2.22
C VAL A 6 13.57 -6.53 -0.89
N ILE A 7 12.89 -5.44 -0.60
CA ILE A 7 12.99 -4.70 0.65
C ILE A 7 11.87 -5.15 1.56
N LEU A 8 12.20 -5.66 2.73
CA LEU A 8 11.27 -6.08 3.78
C LEU A 8 11.58 -5.30 5.05
N THR A 9 10.60 -4.57 5.57
CA THR A 9 10.70 -3.95 6.90
C THR A 9 9.86 -4.72 7.90
N THR A 10 10.36 -4.89 9.12
CA THR A 10 9.69 -5.68 10.16
C THR A 10 9.79 -4.99 11.53
N TYR A 11 8.75 -5.18 12.34
CA TYR A 11 8.71 -4.78 13.75
C TYR A 11 7.73 -5.69 14.49
N ASN A 12 8.22 -6.42 15.49
CA ASN A 12 7.43 -7.34 16.32
C ASN A 12 6.56 -8.29 15.47
N SER A 13 7.20 -9.04 14.56
CA SER A 13 6.53 -9.84 13.52
C SER A 13 6.78 -11.34 13.68
N GLU A 14 7.06 -11.81 14.89
CA GLU A 14 7.43 -13.22 15.14
C GLU A 14 6.42 -14.24 14.60
N ASN A 15 5.13 -13.88 14.51
CA ASN A 15 4.08 -14.81 14.14
C ASN A 15 3.96 -15.02 12.62
N GLN A 16 4.38 -14.07 11.77
CA GLN A 16 4.18 -14.15 10.32
C GLN A 16 5.46 -14.03 9.50
N LEU A 17 6.56 -13.53 10.09
CA LEU A 17 7.78 -13.20 9.36
C LEU A 17 8.39 -14.39 8.63
N GLU A 18 8.36 -15.58 9.24
CA GLU A 18 8.93 -16.80 8.65
C GLU A 18 8.21 -17.17 7.35
N GLU A 19 6.88 -17.17 7.35
CA GLU A 19 6.05 -17.45 6.17
C GLU A 19 6.30 -16.43 5.05
N VAL A 20 6.43 -15.15 5.41
CA VAL A 20 6.72 -14.06 4.46
C VAL A 20 8.09 -14.27 3.80
N ILE A 21 9.15 -14.51 4.58
CA ILE A 21 10.50 -14.76 4.07
C ILE A 21 10.50 -15.98 3.13
N ASP A 22 9.83 -17.05 3.53
CA ASP A 22 9.75 -18.27 2.71
C ASP A 22 9.01 -18.00 1.40
N SER A 23 7.92 -17.23 1.41
CA SER A 23 7.18 -16.87 0.20
C SER A 23 8.01 -16.03 -0.78
N ILE A 24 8.89 -15.18 -0.27
CA ILE A 24 9.81 -14.38 -1.07
C ILE A 24 10.95 -15.26 -1.63
N ASN A 25 11.50 -16.14 -0.81
CA ASN A 25 12.61 -16.99 -1.22
C ASN A 25 12.25 -18.11 -2.20
N ASN A 26 10.99 -18.57 -2.20
CA ASN A 26 10.49 -19.68 -3.02
C ASN A 26 9.84 -19.19 -4.33
N GLN A 27 10.32 -18.09 -4.91
CA GLN A 27 9.82 -17.60 -6.19
C GLN A 27 10.24 -18.47 -7.36
N GLU A 28 9.29 -18.81 -8.26
CA GLU A 28 9.55 -19.56 -9.50
C GLU A 28 10.51 -18.81 -10.42
N GLY A 29 11.54 -19.51 -10.89
CA GLY A 29 12.57 -18.97 -11.80
C GLY A 29 13.72 -18.27 -11.08
N LYS A 30 13.78 -18.27 -9.75
CA LYS A 30 14.94 -17.81 -8.97
C LYS A 30 16.15 -18.72 -9.28
N GLY A 31 17.29 -18.12 -9.60
CA GLY A 31 18.49 -18.82 -10.03
C GLY A 31 18.54 -19.20 -11.51
N GLU A 32 17.42 -19.09 -12.25
CA GLU A 32 17.34 -19.39 -13.68
C GLU A 32 16.98 -18.13 -14.51
N LEU A 33 15.93 -17.43 -14.13
CA LEU A 33 15.43 -16.23 -14.83
C LEU A 33 15.93 -14.95 -14.17
N PHE A 34 16.11 -14.96 -12.85
CA PHE A 34 16.56 -13.81 -12.05
C PHE A 34 17.29 -14.26 -10.77
N GLU A 35 18.13 -13.38 -10.27
CA GLU A 35 18.68 -13.48 -8.91
C GLU A 35 17.85 -12.64 -7.96
N LEU A 36 17.75 -13.07 -6.70
CA LEU A 36 16.98 -12.39 -5.67
C LEU A 36 17.90 -11.99 -4.51
N GLU A 37 17.89 -10.71 -4.18
CA GLU A 37 18.53 -10.12 -3.02
C GLU A 37 17.42 -9.72 -2.05
N LEU A 38 17.35 -10.35 -0.88
CA LEU A 38 16.41 -10.00 0.17
C LEU A 38 17.12 -9.14 1.21
N LEU A 39 16.70 -7.88 1.36
CA LEU A 39 17.19 -6.93 2.34
C LEU A 39 16.13 -6.70 3.40
N VAL A 40 16.41 -7.10 4.62
CA VAL A 40 15.50 -6.92 5.75
C VAL A 40 15.98 -5.79 6.66
N VAL A 41 15.06 -4.94 7.10
CA VAL A 41 15.34 -3.96 8.15
C VAL A 41 14.37 -4.19 9.30
N ASP A 42 14.93 -4.55 10.45
CA ASP A 42 14.19 -4.73 11.70
C ASP A 42 14.22 -3.44 12.52
N ASP A 43 13.03 -2.88 12.79
CA ASP A 43 12.86 -1.60 13.47
C ASP A 43 12.86 -1.74 15.00
N CYS A 44 13.91 -2.37 15.56
CA CYS A 44 14.11 -2.56 16.99
C CYS A 44 13.03 -3.47 17.64
N SER A 45 12.76 -4.62 17.03
CA SER A 45 11.82 -5.60 17.61
C SER A 45 12.25 -6.10 18.98
N THR A 46 11.26 -6.33 19.84
CA THR A 46 11.43 -6.81 21.21
C THR A 46 10.96 -8.26 21.42
N ASP A 47 10.34 -8.85 20.39
CA ASP A 47 9.89 -10.25 20.34
C ASP A 47 10.97 -11.17 19.70
N ASN A 48 10.58 -12.37 19.25
CA ASN A 48 11.48 -13.34 18.64
C ASN A 48 11.84 -13.02 17.16
N THR A 49 11.42 -11.88 16.60
CA THR A 49 11.69 -11.48 15.21
C THR A 49 13.17 -11.63 14.85
N LYS A 50 14.08 -11.11 15.69
CA LYS A 50 15.54 -11.20 15.46
C LYS A 50 16.04 -12.64 15.40
N SER A 51 15.53 -13.52 16.26
CA SER A 51 15.91 -14.93 16.26
C SER A 51 15.49 -15.63 14.96
N ILE A 52 14.31 -15.28 14.42
CA ILE A 52 13.83 -15.79 13.13
C ILE A 52 14.75 -15.34 12.00
N LEU A 53 15.15 -14.07 11.95
CA LEU A 53 16.06 -13.54 10.93
C LEU A 53 17.40 -14.25 10.93
N LEU A 54 17.98 -14.49 12.10
CA LEU A 54 19.22 -15.24 12.26
C LEU A 54 19.09 -16.70 11.78
N ASN A 55 18.02 -17.37 12.12
CA ASN A 55 17.73 -18.75 11.72
C ASN A 55 17.53 -18.89 10.20
N LYS A 56 16.86 -17.93 9.58
CA LYS A 56 16.61 -17.90 8.12
C LYS A 56 17.84 -17.47 7.32
N ARG A 57 18.94 -17.06 7.97
CA ARG A 57 20.20 -16.64 7.33
C ARG A 57 19.99 -15.56 6.26
N VAL A 58 19.07 -14.63 6.51
CA VAL A 58 18.85 -13.46 5.65
C VAL A 58 19.76 -12.32 6.07
N ASP A 59 20.22 -11.52 5.13
CA ASP A 59 20.92 -10.29 5.44
C ASP A 59 19.94 -9.27 6.01
N PHE A 60 20.21 -8.75 7.20
CA PHE A 60 19.36 -7.76 7.82
C PHE A 60 20.15 -6.65 8.51
N GLN A 61 19.52 -5.48 8.55
CA GLN A 61 19.94 -4.34 9.35
C GLN A 61 19.02 -4.23 10.58
N PHE A 62 19.55 -3.65 11.63
CA PHE A 62 18.84 -3.47 12.88
C PHE A 62 18.90 -1.99 13.28
N THR A 63 17.77 -1.36 13.52
CA THR A 63 17.76 0.02 14.02
C THR A 63 18.07 0.04 15.51
N ARG A 64 18.69 1.11 16.00
CA ARG A 64 19.07 1.24 17.43
C ARG A 64 17.87 1.53 18.31
N GLU A 65 16.83 2.13 17.75
CA GLU A 65 15.59 2.51 18.41
C GLU A 65 14.43 2.35 17.42
N ASN A 66 13.20 2.24 17.92
CA ASN A 66 12.02 2.23 17.07
C ASN A 66 11.86 3.60 16.40
N THR A 67 11.80 3.59 15.07
CA THR A 67 11.74 4.82 14.26
C THR A 67 10.32 5.33 14.02
N GLY A 68 9.31 4.66 14.58
CA GLY A 68 7.90 5.04 14.48
C GLY A 68 7.23 4.59 13.19
N GLY A 69 7.86 3.68 12.43
CA GLY A 69 7.27 3.08 11.23
C GLY A 69 8.27 2.66 10.17
N PRO A 70 7.83 1.98 9.11
CA PRO A 70 8.71 1.31 8.14
C PRO A 70 9.48 2.27 7.21
N ASN A 71 9.11 3.55 7.11
CA ASN A 71 9.68 4.45 6.09
C ASN A 71 11.19 4.67 6.23
N HIS A 72 11.69 4.79 7.47
CA HIS A 72 13.14 4.87 7.71
C HIS A 72 13.86 3.60 7.24
N GLY A 73 13.36 2.42 7.63
CA GLY A 73 13.90 1.13 7.23
C GLY A 73 13.86 0.92 5.72
N ARG A 74 12.76 1.30 5.06
CA ARG A 74 12.64 1.26 3.59
C ARG A 74 13.70 2.12 2.91
N ASN A 75 13.94 3.34 3.39
CA ASN A 75 14.97 4.24 2.88
C ASN A 75 16.38 3.69 3.08
N LEU A 76 16.66 3.08 4.23
CA LEU A 76 17.93 2.43 4.50
C LEU A 76 18.18 1.30 3.50
N ALA A 77 17.20 0.42 3.30
CA ALA A 77 17.30 -0.67 2.34
C ALA A 77 17.40 -0.18 0.88
N LEU A 78 16.68 0.89 0.50
CA LEU A 78 16.80 1.53 -0.82
C LEU A 78 18.23 2.00 -1.12
N LYS A 79 18.98 2.47 -0.11
CA LYS A 79 20.38 2.87 -0.27
C LYS A 79 21.29 1.68 -0.50
N LEU A 80 20.98 0.55 0.13
CA LEU A 80 21.81 -0.68 0.11
C LEU A 80 21.51 -1.59 -1.08
N CYS A 81 20.29 -1.56 -1.62
CA CYS A 81 19.87 -2.45 -2.70
C CYS A 81 20.69 -2.28 -3.97
N THR A 82 21.02 -3.42 -4.60
CA THR A 82 21.87 -3.49 -5.79
C THR A 82 21.17 -4.06 -7.03
N GLY A 83 19.92 -4.48 -6.91
CA GLY A 83 19.13 -5.06 -7.99
C GLY A 83 18.78 -4.06 -9.10
N GLU A 84 18.63 -4.57 -10.31
CA GLU A 84 18.11 -3.82 -11.47
C GLU A 84 16.66 -3.38 -11.25
N TYR A 85 15.88 -4.24 -10.57
CA TYR A 85 14.50 -3.95 -10.16
C TYR A 85 14.38 -4.11 -8.65
N ILE A 86 13.40 -3.39 -8.08
CA ILE A 86 13.16 -3.34 -6.65
C ILE A 86 11.68 -3.63 -6.39
N CYS A 87 11.42 -4.49 -5.40
CA CYS A 87 10.11 -4.69 -4.80
C CYS A 87 10.13 -4.29 -3.34
N ILE A 88 9.00 -3.86 -2.80
CA ILE A 88 8.81 -3.66 -1.37
C ILE A 88 7.82 -4.71 -0.89
N ALA A 89 8.15 -5.38 0.20
CA ALA A 89 7.29 -6.36 0.86
C ALA A 89 6.89 -5.84 2.25
N ASP A 90 5.63 -6.01 2.60
CA ASP A 90 5.16 -5.82 3.96
C ASP A 90 5.30 -7.14 4.73
N HIS A 91 5.52 -7.07 6.05
CA HIS A 91 5.83 -8.22 6.89
C HIS A 91 4.65 -9.17 7.15
N ASP A 92 3.48 -8.84 6.62
CA ASP A 92 2.22 -9.58 6.73
C ASP A 92 1.64 -10.03 5.37
N ASP A 93 2.30 -9.69 4.25
CA ASP A 93 1.87 -10.06 2.89
C ASP A 93 2.57 -11.35 2.42
N ILE A 94 1.81 -12.32 1.89
CA ILE A 94 2.34 -13.57 1.35
C ILE A 94 2.41 -13.52 -0.18
N TRP A 95 3.58 -13.70 -0.75
CA TRP A 95 3.78 -13.68 -2.19
C TRP A 95 3.42 -15.02 -2.85
N PHE A 96 2.71 -14.98 -3.96
CA PHE A 96 2.48 -16.17 -4.76
C PHE A 96 3.75 -16.55 -5.54
N PRO A 97 3.99 -17.85 -5.77
CA PRO A 97 5.26 -18.33 -6.32
C PRO A 97 5.64 -17.70 -7.67
N ASN A 98 4.68 -17.35 -8.48
CA ASN A 98 4.89 -16.80 -9.84
C ASN A 98 4.95 -15.26 -9.90
N LYS A 99 5.00 -14.56 -8.75
CA LYS A 99 4.91 -13.09 -8.72
C LYS A 99 6.03 -12.42 -9.49
N ILE A 100 7.28 -12.67 -9.11
CA ILE A 100 8.43 -12.03 -9.77
C ILE A 100 8.50 -12.38 -11.25
N LYS A 101 8.31 -13.65 -11.61
CA LYS A 101 8.30 -14.12 -12.99
C LYS A 101 7.29 -13.36 -13.86
N LYS A 102 6.05 -13.19 -13.38
CA LYS A 102 5.00 -12.46 -14.12
C LYS A 102 5.27 -10.97 -14.23
N LEU A 103 5.75 -10.33 -13.16
CA LEU A 103 6.10 -8.91 -13.20
C LEU A 103 7.28 -8.66 -14.17
N LEU A 104 8.31 -9.49 -14.14
CA LEU A 104 9.46 -9.39 -15.04
C LEU A 104 9.10 -9.61 -16.51
N ALA A 105 8.12 -10.45 -16.82
CA ALA A 105 7.70 -10.71 -18.18
C ALA A 105 7.27 -9.44 -18.94
N VAL A 106 6.76 -8.43 -18.24
CA VAL A 106 6.30 -7.15 -18.81
C VAL A 106 7.14 -5.94 -18.41
N SER A 107 8.24 -6.15 -17.66
CA SER A 107 9.10 -5.06 -17.15
C SER A 107 9.85 -4.27 -18.26
N HIS A 108 9.87 -4.79 -19.48
CA HIS A 108 10.43 -4.08 -20.63
C HIS A 108 9.50 -2.99 -21.19
N LEU A 109 8.21 -2.96 -20.79
CA LEU A 109 7.21 -2.02 -21.28
C LEU A 109 7.20 -0.70 -20.51
N ALA A 110 7.54 -0.73 -19.19
CA ALA A 110 7.60 0.45 -18.35
C ALA A 110 8.55 0.26 -17.16
N GLN A 111 8.99 1.38 -16.58
CA GLN A 111 9.85 1.36 -15.38
C GLN A 111 9.11 0.91 -14.11
N ILE A 112 7.78 0.95 -14.12
CA ILE A 112 6.94 0.54 -12.99
C ILE A 112 5.96 -0.51 -13.48
N VAL A 113 5.99 -1.67 -12.83
CA VAL A 113 5.06 -2.78 -13.05
C VAL A 113 4.32 -3.06 -11.76
N THR A 114 3.03 -3.32 -11.87
CA THR A 114 2.19 -3.62 -10.73
C THR A 114 1.35 -4.88 -10.96
N SER A 115 0.65 -5.32 -9.94
CA SER A 115 -0.28 -6.45 -10.03
C SER A 115 -1.50 -6.26 -9.15
N GLY A 116 -2.50 -7.09 -9.38
CA GLY A 116 -3.57 -7.29 -8.40
C GLY A 116 -3.10 -8.11 -7.18
N TYR A 117 -4.05 -8.33 -6.27
CA TYR A 117 -3.85 -9.07 -5.02
C TYR A 117 -5.13 -9.76 -4.58
N VAL A 118 -5.00 -10.71 -3.66
CA VAL A 118 -6.12 -11.24 -2.88
C VAL A 118 -6.14 -10.52 -1.54
N LEU A 119 -7.28 -9.93 -1.19
CA LEU A 119 -7.52 -9.41 0.15
C LEU A 119 -8.15 -10.51 0.98
N SER A 120 -7.48 -10.96 2.02
CA SER A 120 -7.97 -11.96 2.96
C SER A 120 -8.28 -11.32 4.30
N ASP A 121 -9.55 -11.33 4.68
CA ASP A 121 -9.98 -10.88 6.01
C ASP A 121 -10.01 -12.08 6.94
N ILE A 122 -9.00 -12.17 7.81
CA ILE A 122 -8.83 -13.27 8.77
C ILE A 122 -10.02 -13.36 9.72
N SER A 123 -10.65 -12.24 10.07
CA SER A 123 -11.76 -12.20 11.03
C SER A 123 -13.06 -12.77 10.46
N SER A 124 -13.31 -12.55 9.18
CA SER A 124 -14.54 -13.01 8.49
C SER A 124 -14.34 -14.22 7.59
N LEU A 125 -13.09 -14.71 7.45
CA LEU A 125 -12.69 -15.80 6.54
C LEU A 125 -13.11 -15.53 5.07
N ASN A 126 -13.20 -14.26 4.69
CA ASN A 126 -13.58 -13.87 3.34
C ASN A 126 -12.36 -13.43 2.54
N GLU A 127 -12.29 -13.91 1.30
CA GLU A 127 -11.28 -13.49 0.34
C GLU A 127 -11.92 -12.73 -0.81
N VAL A 128 -11.30 -11.63 -1.20
CA VAL A 128 -11.73 -10.80 -2.32
C VAL A 128 -10.56 -10.59 -3.28
N VAL A 129 -10.70 -11.12 -4.49
CA VAL A 129 -9.71 -10.91 -5.56
C VAL A 129 -9.84 -9.49 -6.10
N ARG A 130 -8.74 -8.75 -6.10
CA ARG A 130 -8.60 -7.39 -6.60
C ARG A 130 -7.66 -7.39 -7.81
N VAL A 131 -8.23 -7.49 -8.99
CA VAL A 131 -7.49 -7.46 -10.26
C VAL A 131 -8.25 -6.57 -11.25
N SER A 132 -7.51 -5.84 -12.07
CA SER A 132 -8.07 -5.13 -13.22
C SER A 132 -8.36 -6.14 -14.35
N LYS A 133 -9.39 -5.87 -15.15
CA LYS A 133 -9.76 -6.71 -16.27
C LYS A 133 -9.18 -6.13 -17.55
N SER A 134 -8.33 -6.89 -18.23
CA SER A 134 -7.91 -6.55 -19.59
C SER A 134 -9.05 -6.82 -20.57
N ALA A 135 -9.31 -5.88 -21.47
CA ALA A 135 -10.29 -6.05 -22.54
C ALA A 135 -9.76 -6.99 -23.63
N ASP A 136 -8.46 -7.10 -23.77
CA ASP A 136 -7.75 -8.00 -24.64
C ASP A 136 -7.16 -9.20 -23.86
N LYS A 137 -6.74 -10.25 -24.57
CA LYS A 137 -6.17 -11.46 -23.97
C LYS A 137 -4.70 -11.33 -23.56
N LYS A 138 -4.12 -10.10 -23.58
CA LYS A 138 -2.70 -9.89 -23.26
C LYS A 138 -2.36 -10.21 -21.81
N GLY A 139 -3.34 -10.09 -20.90
CA GLY A 139 -3.16 -10.35 -19.47
C GLY A 139 -2.46 -9.22 -18.69
N TYR A 140 -2.28 -8.07 -19.31
CA TYR A 140 -1.77 -6.84 -18.69
C TYR A 140 -2.45 -5.59 -19.29
N LEU A 141 -2.35 -4.47 -18.59
CA LEU A 141 -2.80 -3.14 -19.00
C LEU A 141 -1.61 -2.18 -18.98
N GLU A 142 -1.54 -1.34 -19.99
CA GLU A 142 -0.56 -0.26 -20.07
C GLU A 142 -1.25 1.06 -19.71
N TYR A 143 -0.56 1.87 -18.90
CA TYR A 143 -1.02 3.18 -18.46
C TYR A 143 -0.02 4.23 -18.94
N GLU A 144 -0.51 5.24 -19.62
CA GLU A 144 0.31 6.35 -20.11
C GLU A 144 0.89 7.19 -18.96
N SER A 145 1.82 8.09 -19.32
CA SER A 145 2.45 8.97 -18.34
C SER A 145 1.40 9.75 -17.54
N ASN A 146 1.56 9.77 -16.24
CA ASN A 146 0.63 10.38 -15.27
C ASN A 146 -0.77 9.73 -15.13
N GLU A 147 -1.13 8.72 -15.89
CA GLU A 147 -2.46 8.11 -15.78
C GLU A 147 -2.64 7.44 -14.40
N THR A 148 -1.68 6.62 -13.99
CA THR A 148 -1.69 6.04 -12.63
C THR A 148 -1.51 7.09 -11.55
N PHE A 149 -0.61 8.06 -11.75
CA PHE A 149 -0.43 9.17 -10.83
C PHE A 149 -1.74 9.93 -10.56
N LEU A 150 -2.47 10.34 -11.59
CA LEU A 150 -3.74 11.06 -11.46
C LEU A 150 -4.83 10.21 -10.77
N SER A 151 -4.87 8.90 -11.07
CA SER A 151 -5.74 7.97 -10.35
C SER A 151 -5.44 7.92 -8.85
N LYS A 152 -4.16 7.86 -8.48
CA LYS A 152 -3.72 7.88 -7.07
C LYS A 152 -3.93 9.24 -6.44
N LEU A 153 -3.54 10.34 -7.09
CA LEU A 153 -3.72 11.70 -6.62
C LEU A 153 -5.17 11.97 -6.25
N THR A 154 -6.10 11.63 -7.13
CA THR A 154 -7.53 11.81 -6.88
C THR A 154 -8.11 10.79 -5.90
N LYS A 155 -7.33 9.83 -5.40
CA LYS A 155 -7.80 8.69 -4.60
C LYS A 155 -9.00 7.98 -5.28
N SER A 156 -8.93 7.82 -6.61
CA SER A 156 -9.98 7.16 -7.40
C SER A 156 -10.12 5.70 -6.98
N LYS A 157 -11.35 5.20 -7.01
CA LYS A 157 -11.64 3.77 -6.86
C LYS A 157 -11.60 3.03 -8.19
N VAL A 158 -11.54 3.78 -9.30
CA VAL A 158 -11.46 3.26 -10.66
C VAL A 158 -10.03 3.33 -11.11
N GLY A 159 -9.58 2.33 -11.83
CA GLY A 159 -8.22 2.21 -12.35
C GLY A 159 -7.39 1.14 -11.64
N GLN A 160 -6.11 1.27 -11.74
CA GLN A 160 -5.11 0.30 -11.31
C GLN A 160 -5.22 -0.11 -9.83
N GLN A 161 -5.29 -1.41 -9.59
CA GLN A 161 -5.32 -2.00 -8.25
C GLN A 161 -3.90 -2.06 -7.68
N THR A 162 -3.41 -0.93 -7.13
CA THR A 162 -2.02 -0.80 -6.69
C THR A 162 -1.94 -0.54 -5.20
N TYR A 163 -1.23 -1.42 -4.51
CA TYR A 163 -0.70 -1.23 -3.16
C TYR A 163 0.82 -1.39 -3.20
N LEU A 164 1.51 -0.98 -2.14
CA LEU A 164 2.96 -1.02 -2.03
C LEU A 164 3.52 -2.41 -2.38
N GLY A 165 2.97 -3.46 -1.78
CA GLY A 165 3.36 -4.85 -2.03
C GLY A 165 3.13 -5.34 -3.46
N SER A 166 2.39 -4.61 -4.30
CA SER A 166 2.17 -4.98 -5.72
C SER A 166 3.24 -4.45 -6.67
N ILE A 167 4.09 -3.52 -6.22
CA ILE A 167 4.96 -2.72 -7.09
C ILE A 167 6.30 -3.40 -7.30
N LEU A 168 6.72 -3.49 -8.57
CA LEU A 168 8.11 -3.71 -8.99
C LEU A 168 8.52 -2.49 -9.80
N PHE A 169 9.64 -1.87 -9.45
CA PHE A 169 10.13 -0.68 -10.16
C PHE A 169 11.62 -0.78 -10.49
N HIS A 170 12.02 -0.11 -11.58
CA HIS A 170 13.40 -0.08 -12.02
C HIS A 170 14.27 0.76 -11.07
N SER A 171 15.49 0.35 -10.83
CA SER A 171 16.42 0.97 -9.86
C SER A 171 16.80 2.42 -10.19
N SER A 172 16.57 2.90 -11.42
CA SER A 172 16.70 4.33 -11.74
C SER A 172 15.80 5.23 -10.89
N LEU A 173 14.71 4.69 -10.35
CA LEU A 173 13.76 5.40 -9.49
C LEU A 173 14.06 5.26 -7.99
N LYS A 174 15.11 4.54 -7.58
CA LYS A 174 15.43 4.31 -6.15
C LYS A 174 15.82 5.57 -5.39
N HIS A 175 16.11 6.66 -6.09
CA HIS A 175 16.37 7.98 -5.49
C HIS A 175 15.10 8.63 -4.91
N ILE A 176 13.91 8.12 -5.25
CA ILE A 176 12.64 8.56 -4.71
C ILE A 176 12.48 7.92 -3.33
N LEU A 177 12.72 8.70 -2.28
CA LEU A 177 12.70 8.23 -0.90
C LEU A 177 11.34 8.46 -0.25
N PHE A 178 11.04 7.62 0.74
CA PHE A 178 9.90 7.82 1.63
C PHE A 178 10.14 9.02 2.55
N GLU A 179 9.07 9.71 2.93
CA GLU A 179 9.16 10.75 3.94
C GLU A 179 9.16 10.10 5.34
N GLU A 180 10.31 10.06 5.98
CA GLU A 180 10.50 9.31 7.24
C GLU A 180 9.61 9.81 8.38
N LYS A 181 9.39 11.13 8.47
CA LYS A 181 8.50 11.73 9.48
C LYS A 181 7.02 11.34 9.31
N TYR A 182 6.63 10.74 8.18
CA TYR A 182 5.28 10.21 7.96
C TYR A 182 5.13 8.80 8.54
N GLY A 183 6.21 8.19 9.05
CA GLY A 183 6.22 6.91 9.74
C GLY A 183 5.71 5.76 8.86
N MET A 184 4.43 5.45 8.98
CA MET A 184 3.78 4.36 8.25
C MET A 184 3.06 4.80 6.96
N ILE A 185 2.92 6.12 6.71
CA ILE A 185 2.19 6.62 5.55
C ILE A 185 3.10 6.61 4.32
N ASP A 186 2.70 5.86 3.31
CA ASP A 186 3.41 5.65 2.04
C ASP A 186 2.80 6.42 0.86
N PHE A 187 1.67 7.06 1.05
CA PHE A 187 0.90 7.72 -0.02
C PHE A 187 1.71 8.78 -0.76
N ASP A 188 2.52 9.57 -0.07
CA ASP A 188 3.43 10.56 -0.65
C ASP A 188 4.45 9.91 -1.59
N TRP A 189 5.05 8.79 -1.15
CA TRP A 189 6.00 8.04 -1.95
C TRP A 189 5.35 7.45 -3.22
N VAL A 190 4.15 6.91 -3.10
CA VAL A 190 3.40 6.38 -4.26
C VAL A 190 3.13 7.49 -5.28
N LEU A 191 2.73 8.70 -4.83
CA LEU A 191 2.54 9.82 -5.74
C LEU A 191 3.83 10.20 -6.46
N LYS A 192 4.95 10.34 -5.73
CA LYS A 192 6.26 10.65 -6.30
C LYS A 192 6.75 9.60 -7.28
N LEU A 193 6.53 8.31 -6.95
CA LEU A 193 6.96 7.21 -7.81
C LEU A 193 6.27 7.22 -9.18
N PHE A 194 4.95 7.47 -9.19
CA PHE A 194 4.17 7.44 -10.44
C PHE A 194 4.12 8.78 -11.17
N TYR A 195 4.61 9.87 -10.57
CA TYR A 195 4.61 11.18 -11.23
C TYR A 195 5.52 11.17 -12.45
N ASN A 196 4.97 11.58 -13.60
CA ASN A 196 5.62 11.55 -14.92
C ASN A 196 6.11 10.16 -15.39
N GLN A 197 5.51 9.09 -14.86
CA GLN A 197 5.87 7.73 -15.25
C GLN A 197 4.73 7.02 -15.96
N LYS A 198 5.11 6.21 -16.98
CA LYS A 198 4.27 5.13 -17.51
C LYS A 198 4.31 3.94 -16.56
N SER A 199 3.25 3.15 -16.55
CA SER A 199 3.21 1.92 -15.77
C SER A 199 2.47 0.81 -16.48
N VAL A 200 2.72 -0.42 -16.05
CA VAL A 200 2.02 -1.62 -16.55
C VAL A 200 1.43 -2.38 -15.36
N GLU A 201 0.22 -2.87 -15.50
CA GLU A 201 -0.43 -3.72 -14.50
C GLU A 201 -0.65 -5.12 -15.06
N VAL A 202 -0.08 -6.13 -14.40
CA VAL A 202 -0.39 -7.54 -14.66
C VAL A 202 -1.78 -7.85 -14.09
N CYS A 203 -2.71 -8.28 -14.96
CA CYS A 203 -4.11 -8.60 -14.59
C CYS A 203 -4.21 -9.95 -13.86
N SER A 204 -3.40 -10.14 -12.83
CA SER A 204 -3.39 -11.33 -11.97
C SER A 204 -3.18 -10.92 -10.52
N ALA A 205 -3.81 -11.61 -9.58
CA ALA A 205 -3.47 -11.51 -8.18
C ALA A 205 -2.14 -12.23 -7.94
N LEU A 206 -1.11 -11.52 -7.44
CA LEU A 206 0.23 -12.06 -7.28
C LEU A 206 0.70 -12.11 -5.82
N TYR A 207 -0.12 -11.71 -4.87
CA TYR A 207 0.12 -11.88 -3.45
C TYR A 207 -1.17 -11.86 -2.66
N LEU A 208 -1.13 -12.39 -1.45
CA LEU A 208 -2.18 -12.37 -0.46
C LEU A 208 -1.89 -11.24 0.52
N ARG A 209 -2.80 -10.28 0.61
CA ARG A 209 -2.79 -9.22 1.60
C ARG A 209 -3.70 -9.61 2.76
N LYS A 210 -3.12 -9.88 3.91
CA LYS A 210 -3.85 -10.22 5.12
C LYS A 210 -4.38 -8.94 5.80
N VAL A 211 -5.63 -8.97 6.24
CA VAL A 211 -6.19 -7.94 7.11
C VAL A 211 -6.86 -8.62 8.29
N ASP A 212 -6.65 -8.09 9.46
CA ASP A 212 -7.28 -8.56 10.70
C ASP A 212 -7.92 -7.40 11.46
N GLY A 213 -8.60 -7.70 12.57
CA GLY A 213 -9.26 -6.68 13.40
C GLY A 213 -8.30 -5.72 14.12
N SER A 214 -6.99 -5.96 14.07
CA SER A 214 -5.93 -5.11 14.66
C SER A 214 -5.41 -4.04 13.69
N ASN A 215 -6.02 -3.91 12.51
CA ASN A 215 -5.58 -2.99 11.47
C ASN A 215 -5.39 -1.57 12.00
N LEU A 216 -4.21 -1.01 11.77
CA LEU A 216 -3.84 0.39 12.05
C LEU A 216 -4.86 1.40 11.52
N SER A 217 -5.61 1.03 10.49
CA SER A 217 -6.67 1.87 9.93
C SER A 217 -7.82 2.16 10.90
N LEU A 218 -7.91 1.46 12.05
CA LEU A 218 -8.86 1.71 13.13
C LEU A 218 -8.24 2.52 14.29
N ASP A 219 -6.91 2.67 14.34
CA ASP A 219 -6.23 3.49 15.32
C ASP A 219 -6.45 4.98 15.05
N GLU A 220 -6.80 5.76 16.08
CA GLU A 220 -7.12 7.17 15.94
C GLU A 220 -5.91 8.01 15.56
N ASN A 221 -4.74 7.74 16.15
CA ASN A 221 -3.51 8.49 15.86
C ASN A 221 -3.06 8.23 14.42
N TYR A 222 -3.13 6.97 13.98
CA TYR A 222 -2.86 6.62 12.59
C TYR A 222 -3.80 7.38 11.64
N ARG A 223 -5.12 7.44 11.93
CA ARG A 223 -6.11 8.13 11.09
C ARG A 223 -5.90 9.63 11.04
N ILE A 224 -5.51 10.24 12.15
CA ILE A 224 -5.18 11.67 12.22
C ILE A 224 -3.93 11.95 11.38
N ASN A 225 -2.88 11.14 11.52
CA ASN A 225 -1.65 11.27 10.76
C ASN A 225 -1.89 11.05 9.25
N ASP A 226 -2.62 9.99 8.87
CA ASP A 226 -3.00 9.72 7.46
C ASP A 226 -3.76 10.91 6.87
N TYR A 227 -4.68 11.50 7.61
CA TYR A 227 -5.41 12.68 7.17
C TYR A 227 -4.49 13.86 6.87
N TYR A 228 -3.63 14.25 7.84
CA TYR A 228 -2.75 15.41 7.68
C TYR A 228 -1.66 15.20 6.63
N TYR A 229 -1.01 14.04 6.64
CA TYR A 229 0.06 13.75 5.70
C TYR A 229 -0.46 13.49 4.29
N SER A 230 -1.66 12.92 4.13
CA SER A 230 -2.30 12.82 2.82
C SER A 230 -2.63 14.19 2.23
N LEU A 231 -3.17 15.13 3.04
CA LEU A 231 -3.41 16.51 2.58
C LEU A 231 -2.10 17.20 2.17
N LYS A 232 -1.04 17.04 2.97
CA LYS A 232 0.27 17.60 2.67
C LYS A 232 0.89 16.99 1.41
N ALA A 233 0.75 15.69 1.21
CA ALA A 233 1.26 15.01 0.03
C ALA A 233 0.62 15.53 -1.27
N ILE A 234 -0.70 15.78 -1.27
CA ILE A 234 -1.39 16.28 -2.46
C ILE A 234 -1.17 17.77 -2.70
N SER A 235 -0.95 18.59 -1.66
CA SER A 235 -0.81 20.05 -1.80
C SER A 235 0.40 20.45 -2.66
N VAL A 236 1.42 19.59 -2.77
CA VAL A 236 2.59 19.83 -3.62
C VAL A 236 2.20 19.95 -5.09
N TYR A 237 1.10 19.31 -5.49
CA TYR A 237 0.62 19.26 -6.87
C TYR A 237 -0.49 20.28 -7.18
N GLU A 238 -0.82 21.20 -6.25
CA GLU A 238 -1.97 22.11 -6.37
C GLU A 238 -1.83 23.08 -7.56
N ASN A 239 -0.62 23.58 -7.82
CA ASN A 239 -0.37 24.50 -8.93
C ASN A 239 -0.59 23.87 -10.31
N GLU A 240 -0.32 22.58 -10.45
CA GLU A 240 -0.39 21.86 -11.73
C GLU A 240 -1.72 21.11 -11.89
N TYR A 241 -2.28 20.58 -10.79
CA TYR A 241 -3.46 19.71 -10.77
C TYR A 241 -4.54 20.18 -9.79
N SER A 242 -4.84 21.47 -9.78
CA SER A 242 -5.75 22.12 -8.82
C SER A 242 -7.11 21.41 -8.67
N SER A 243 -7.74 21.04 -9.78
CA SER A 243 -9.03 20.34 -9.77
C SER A 243 -8.95 18.92 -9.18
N GLN A 244 -7.88 18.21 -9.48
CA GLN A 244 -7.62 16.86 -8.98
C GLN A 244 -7.27 16.89 -7.48
N VAL A 245 -6.46 17.87 -7.06
CA VAL A 245 -6.15 18.10 -5.64
C VAL A 245 -7.43 18.41 -4.87
N LYS A 246 -8.30 19.27 -5.39
CA LYS A 246 -9.61 19.56 -4.76
C LYS A 246 -10.49 18.31 -4.65
N CYS A 247 -10.51 17.48 -5.68
CA CYS A 247 -11.19 16.19 -5.64
C CYS A 247 -10.63 15.28 -4.54
N ALA A 248 -9.30 15.22 -4.43
CA ALA A 248 -8.60 14.43 -3.41
C ALA A 248 -8.91 14.93 -1.98
N GLU A 249 -8.84 16.25 -1.75
CA GLU A 249 -9.20 16.87 -0.47
C GLU A 249 -10.61 16.46 -0.01
N ASN A 250 -11.58 16.56 -0.93
CA ASN A 250 -12.96 16.19 -0.64
C ASN A 250 -13.07 14.70 -0.27
N ARG A 251 -12.34 13.81 -0.94
CA ARG A 251 -12.32 12.37 -0.64
C ARG A 251 -11.62 12.05 0.68
N ILE A 252 -10.52 12.73 1.00
CA ILE A 252 -9.80 12.62 2.28
C ILE A 252 -10.73 13.07 3.43
N ASN A 253 -11.41 14.21 3.28
CA ASN A 253 -12.41 14.66 4.24
C ASN A 253 -13.55 13.65 4.40
N GLY A 254 -14.06 13.09 3.30
CA GLY A 254 -15.10 12.07 3.35
C GLY A 254 -14.65 10.79 4.07
N SER A 255 -13.40 10.37 3.90
CA SER A 255 -12.82 9.24 4.63
C SER A 255 -12.77 9.50 6.13
N MET A 256 -12.27 10.68 6.53
CA MET A 256 -12.19 11.08 7.93
C MET A 256 -13.59 11.23 8.57
N GLY A 257 -14.56 11.76 7.81
CA GLY A 257 -15.95 11.86 8.25
C GLY A 257 -16.58 10.50 8.51
N ARG A 258 -16.35 9.51 7.64
CA ARG A 258 -16.82 8.13 7.84
C ARG A 258 -16.14 7.45 9.02
N TYR A 259 -14.85 7.67 9.23
CA TYR A 259 -14.15 7.18 10.41
C TYR A 259 -14.80 7.67 11.70
N TYR A 260 -14.98 8.99 11.87
CA TYR A 260 -15.64 9.55 13.05
C TYR A 260 -17.07 9.07 13.22
N TYR A 261 -17.80 8.85 12.11
CA TYR A 261 -19.10 8.24 12.16
C TYR A 261 -19.08 6.82 12.74
N LEU A 262 -18.11 6.00 12.32
CA LEU A 262 -17.98 4.61 12.77
C LEU A 262 -17.63 4.50 14.24
N ILE A 263 -16.79 5.38 14.77
CA ILE A 263 -16.45 5.42 16.20
C ILE A 263 -17.49 6.14 17.06
N GLY A 264 -18.54 6.72 16.43
CA GLY A 264 -19.66 7.34 17.14
C GLY A 264 -19.51 8.83 17.44
N ASN A 265 -18.45 9.48 16.96
CA ASN A 265 -18.28 10.93 17.11
C ASN A 265 -19.03 11.70 16.02
N MET A 266 -20.36 11.86 16.22
CA MET A 266 -21.23 12.47 15.23
C MET A 266 -20.93 13.94 14.94
N LYS A 267 -20.37 14.68 15.92
CA LYS A 267 -19.99 16.09 15.73
C LYS A 267 -18.83 16.22 14.74
N LEU A 268 -17.78 15.45 14.92
CA LEU A 268 -16.65 15.43 14.00
C LEU A 268 -17.02 14.80 12.66
N ALA A 269 -17.83 13.74 12.66
CA ALA A 269 -18.35 13.16 11.42
C ALA A 269 -19.02 14.21 10.54
N ARG A 270 -19.96 15.02 11.07
CA ARG A 270 -20.60 16.11 10.33
C ARG A 270 -19.60 17.13 9.81
N LYS A 271 -18.65 17.56 10.68
CA LYS A 271 -17.61 18.55 10.30
C LYS A 271 -16.86 18.15 9.04
N TYR A 272 -16.46 16.87 8.95
CA TYR A 272 -15.66 16.39 7.82
C TYR A 272 -16.52 15.98 6.62
N LEU A 273 -17.72 15.40 6.83
CA LEU A 273 -18.63 15.05 5.74
C LEU A 273 -19.12 16.28 4.96
N LEU A 274 -19.33 17.42 5.64
CA LEU A 274 -19.69 18.69 4.99
C LEU A 274 -18.58 19.26 4.09
N LYS A 275 -17.32 18.84 4.30
CA LYS A 275 -16.17 19.19 3.46
C LYS A 275 -15.90 18.17 2.36
N SER A 276 -16.68 17.09 2.29
CA SER A 276 -16.48 16.03 1.31
C SER A 276 -17.33 16.23 0.06
N THR A 277 -17.09 15.39 -0.94
CA THR A 277 -17.94 15.35 -2.14
C THR A 277 -19.37 15.00 -1.76
N ILE A 278 -20.33 15.79 -2.27
CA ILE A 278 -21.76 15.54 -2.05
C ILE A 278 -22.20 14.42 -2.99
N GLU A 279 -22.23 13.21 -2.47
CA GLU A 279 -22.75 12.01 -3.10
C GLU A 279 -23.89 11.45 -2.27
N ILE A 280 -24.74 10.59 -2.84
CA ILE A 280 -25.85 9.92 -2.13
C ILE A 280 -25.35 9.27 -0.84
N LYS A 281 -24.22 8.60 -0.88
CA LYS A 281 -23.60 7.98 0.30
C LYS A 281 -23.26 9.01 1.37
N THR A 282 -22.69 10.16 1.02
CA THR A 282 -22.35 11.24 1.95
C THR A 282 -23.60 11.83 2.60
N ILE A 283 -24.67 12.04 1.81
CA ILE A 283 -25.95 12.55 2.30
C ILE A 283 -26.56 11.58 3.33
N LEU A 284 -26.56 10.28 3.03
CA LEU A 284 -27.04 9.25 3.95
C LEU A 284 -26.26 9.25 5.27
N TYR A 285 -24.91 9.35 5.20
CA TYR A 285 -24.09 9.50 6.41
C TYR A 285 -24.47 10.76 7.19
N LEU A 286 -24.61 11.91 6.53
CA LEU A 286 -24.97 13.18 7.17
C LEU A 286 -26.32 13.10 7.89
N ILE A 287 -27.37 12.63 7.23
CA ILE A 287 -28.71 12.48 7.82
C ILE A 287 -28.66 11.56 9.04
N THR A 288 -27.99 10.41 8.89
CA THR A 288 -27.92 9.40 9.96
C THR A 288 -27.04 9.81 11.14
N THR A 289 -26.19 10.87 11.00
CA THR A 289 -25.48 11.41 12.17
C THR A 289 -26.41 11.96 13.27
N PHE A 290 -27.67 12.25 12.96
CA PHE A 290 -28.63 12.73 13.94
C PHE A 290 -29.31 11.61 14.74
N VAL A 291 -29.31 10.38 14.21
CA VAL A 291 -29.88 9.19 14.89
C VAL A 291 -28.77 8.29 15.49
N GLY A 292 -27.51 8.57 15.18
CA GLY A 292 -26.34 7.89 15.69
C GLY A 292 -25.96 6.60 14.94
N SER A 293 -24.68 6.22 15.05
CA SER A 293 -24.11 5.08 14.31
C SER A 293 -24.65 3.73 14.76
N LYS A 294 -25.02 3.58 16.04
CA LYS A 294 -25.51 2.31 16.59
C LYS A 294 -26.74 1.80 15.87
N PHE A 295 -27.71 2.69 15.60
CA PHE A 295 -28.92 2.36 14.87
C PHE A 295 -28.60 1.94 13.44
N VAL A 296 -27.78 2.73 12.75
CA VAL A 296 -27.42 2.46 11.35
C VAL A 296 -26.61 1.16 11.20
N LYS A 297 -25.61 0.93 12.07
CA LYS A 297 -24.83 -0.32 12.09
C LYS A 297 -25.71 -1.56 12.30
N LYS A 298 -26.77 -1.44 13.12
CA LYS A 298 -27.66 -2.57 13.41
C LYS A 298 -28.59 -2.90 12.24
N TYR A 299 -29.08 -1.91 11.53
CA TYR A 299 -30.15 -2.09 10.53
C TYR A 299 -29.71 -1.92 9.08
N PHE A 300 -28.58 -1.29 8.82
CA PHE A 300 -28.11 -1.01 7.48
C PHE A 300 -26.69 -1.55 7.26
N LYS A 301 -26.58 -2.63 6.51
CA LYS A 301 -25.27 -3.16 6.02
C LYS A 301 -24.65 -2.30 4.90
N ILE A 302 -25.09 -1.04 4.75
CA ILE A 302 -24.71 -0.14 3.65
C ILE A 302 -23.25 0.34 3.76
N PHE A 303 -22.61 0.17 4.91
CA PHE A 303 -21.38 0.85 5.28
C PHE A 303 -20.17 -0.09 5.44
N GLY A 304 -20.24 -1.25 4.84
CA GLY A 304 -19.11 -2.20 4.71
C GLY A 304 -18.12 -1.80 3.64
#